data_a75f7757daf5c4cc9153e29888592a16
#
_entry.id   a75f7757daf5c4cc9153e29888592a16
#
_cell.length_a   1.000
_cell.length_b   1.000
_cell.length_c   1.000
_cell.angle_alpha   90.00
_cell.angle_beta   90.00
_cell.angle_gamma   90.00
#
_symmetry.space_group_name_H-M   'P 1'
#
loop_
_entity.id
_entity.type
_entity.pdbx_description
1 polymer ?
#
loop_
_entity_poly.entity_id
_entity_poly.type
_entity_poly.pdbx_seq_one_letter_code
_entity_poly.pdbx_strand_id
1 'polypeptide(L)'
;MPERHALTNGVLDEQEFHICIDMQQIFLEPGPWYAEAGLALLPKIEQLVHARNLPTVFTRFITPSRETEATGSWQTYYKFWHQVTKAEAGEEWLALHPTLQKSAKSENTFDKTTYDAFASGSFRSSIERAKPSALIFSGIETD
;
A
#
# COMPACT_ATOMS: atom_id res chain seq x y z
N MET A 1 5.35 26.60 -15.54
CA MET A 1 5.28 26.03 -14.19
C MET A 1 4.19 24.98 -14.19
N PRO A 2 4.49 23.75 -13.82
CA PRO A 2 3.40 22.79 -13.63
C PRO A 2 2.51 23.26 -12.51
N GLU A 3 1.21 23.19 -12.73
CA GLU A 3 0.22 23.51 -11.70
C GLU A 3 0.47 22.62 -10.48
N ARG A 4 0.70 23.22 -9.33
CA ARG A 4 0.73 22.51 -8.06
C ARG A 4 -0.71 22.17 -7.71
N HIS A 5 -1.01 20.90 -7.64
CA HIS A 5 -2.34 20.49 -7.19
C HIS A 5 -2.52 20.91 -5.74
N ALA A 6 -3.49 21.78 -5.52
CA ALA A 6 -3.84 22.18 -4.16
C ALA A 6 -4.49 20.99 -3.44
N LEU A 7 -3.94 20.63 -2.30
CA LEU A 7 -4.57 19.70 -1.38
C LEU A 7 -5.49 20.47 -0.42
N THR A 8 -6.39 19.77 0.24
CA THR A 8 -7.30 20.34 1.24
C THR A 8 -6.57 21.17 2.29
N ASN A 9 -5.34 20.79 2.63
CA ASN A 9 -4.52 21.40 3.69
C ASN A 9 -3.33 22.21 3.15
N GLY A 10 -3.29 22.54 1.87
CA GLY A 10 -2.21 23.34 1.31
C GLY A 10 -1.63 22.83 0.01
N VAL A 11 -0.45 23.31 -0.33
CA VAL A 11 0.30 22.95 -1.53
C VAL A 11 1.42 21.99 -1.15
N LEU A 12 1.67 20.97 -1.98
CA LEU A 12 2.78 20.04 -1.78
C LEU A 12 4.12 20.79 -1.78
N ASP A 13 4.98 20.46 -0.82
CA ASP A 13 6.34 20.94 -0.76
C ASP A 13 7.36 19.80 -0.91
N GLU A 14 8.65 20.12 -0.95
CA GLU A 14 9.71 19.13 -1.17
C GLU A 14 9.96 18.20 0.01
N GLN A 15 9.37 18.47 1.17
CA GLN A 15 9.53 17.69 2.39
C GLN A 15 8.34 16.78 2.69
N GLU A 16 7.33 16.80 1.85
CA GLU A 16 6.17 15.93 2.00
C GLU A 16 6.42 14.56 1.38
N PHE A 17 5.92 13.52 2.04
CA PHE A 17 5.93 12.14 1.52
C PHE A 17 4.53 11.61 1.33
N HIS A 18 4.36 10.90 0.24
CA HIS A 18 3.16 10.15 -0.05
C HIS A 18 3.35 8.68 0.36
N ILE A 19 2.44 8.18 1.17
CA ILE A 19 2.38 6.76 1.55
C ILE A 19 1.17 6.15 0.87
N CYS A 20 1.42 5.27 -0.08
CA CYS A 20 0.41 4.55 -0.85
C CYS A 20 0.19 3.18 -0.20
N ILE A 21 -0.98 2.99 0.41
CA ILE A 21 -1.31 1.83 1.21
C ILE A 21 -2.01 0.76 0.37
N ASP A 22 -1.37 -0.41 0.26
CA ASP A 22 -1.96 -1.68 -0.17
C ASP A 22 -2.74 -1.65 -1.49
N MET A 23 -2.28 -0.86 -2.45
CA MET A 23 -2.89 -0.79 -3.78
C MET A 23 -2.49 -2.00 -4.64
N GLN A 24 -2.87 -3.17 -4.16
CA GLN A 24 -2.51 -4.49 -4.70
C GLN A 24 -3.65 -5.11 -5.50
N GLN A 25 -3.29 -6.00 -6.41
CA GLN A 25 -4.27 -6.70 -7.24
C GLN A 25 -5.30 -7.48 -6.42
N ILE A 26 -4.91 -8.06 -5.28
CA ILE A 26 -5.80 -8.82 -4.39
C ILE A 26 -7.00 -8.00 -3.90
N PHE A 27 -6.86 -6.68 -3.83
CA PHE A 27 -7.92 -5.75 -3.44
C PHE A 27 -8.60 -5.06 -4.63
N LEU A 28 -7.92 -4.96 -5.76
CA LEU A 28 -8.36 -4.16 -6.91
C LEU A 28 -8.90 -5.00 -8.07
N GLU A 29 -8.72 -6.30 -8.03
CA GLU A 29 -9.28 -7.24 -8.98
C GLU A 29 -10.44 -8.02 -8.35
N PRO A 30 -11.43 -8.45 -9.13
CA PRO A 30 -12.55 -9.24 -8.60
C PRO A 30 -12.07 -10.49 -7.86
N GLY A 31 -12.51 -10.65 -6.61
CA GLY A 31 -12.10 -11.76 -5.74
C GLY A 31 -12.63 -11.58 -4.33
N PRO A 32 -12.21 -12.45 -3.39
CA PRO A 32 -12.72 -12.43 -2.02
C PRO A 32 -12.52 -11.12 -1.28
N TRP A 33 -11.43 -10.41 -1.56
CA TRP A 33 -11.10 -9.13 -0.93
C TRP A 33 -11.23 -7.94 -1.87
N TYR A 34 -12.03 -8.04 -2.91
CA TYR A 34 -12.23 -6.96 -3.87
C TYR A 34 -12.84 -5.73 -3.21
N ALA A 35 -12.16 -4.60 -3.36
CA ALA A 35 -12.58 -3.29 -2.86
C ALA A 35 -12.81 -2.33 -4.05
N GLU A 36 -14.03 -2.27 -4.54
CA GLU A 36 -14.39 -1.44 -5.69
C GLU A 36 -14.02 0.03 -5.50
N ALA A 37 -14.18 0.56 -4.29
CA ALA A 37 -13.81 1.93 -3.95
C ALA A 37 -12.31 2.19 -4.16
N GLY A 38 -11.45 1.19 -3.92
CA GLY A 38 -10.02 1.29 -4.16
C GLY A 38 -9.69 1.49 -5.63
N LEU A 39 -10.36 0.76 -6.51
CA LEU A 39 -10.18 0.91 -7.95
C LEU A 39 -10.60 2.30 -8.43
N ALA A 40 -11.67 2.85 -7.87
CA ALA A 40 -12.14 4.21 -8.20
C ALA A 40 -11.15 5.29 -7.76
N LEU A 41 -10.33 5.04 -6.74
CA LEU A 41 -9.30 5.97 -6.26
C LEU A 41 -8.03 5.94 -7.11
N LEU A 42 -7.80 4.90 -7.88
CA LEU A 42 -6.55 4.68 -8.60
C LEU A 42 -6.08 5.86 -9.44
N PRO A 43 -6.93 6.53 -10.25
CA PRO A 43 -6.47 7.68 -11.03
C PRO A 43 -5.91 8.83 -10.18
N LYS A 44 -6.50 9.10 -9.02
CA LYS A 44 -6.01 10.13 -8.08
C LYS A 44 -4.69 9.72 -7.44
N ILE A 45 -4.55 8.45 -7.10
CA ILE A 45 -3.32 7.90 -6.53
C ILE A 45 -2.19 7.97 -7.56
N GLU A 46 -2.47 7.66 -8.82
CA GLU A 46 -1.49 7.79 -9.90
C GLU A 46 -1.01 9.24 -10.05
N GLN A 47 -1.91 10.22 -9.93
CA GLN A 47 -1.54 11.64 -9.95
C GLN A 47 -0.56 11.98 -8.81
N LEU A 48 -0.81 11.48 -7.60
CA LEU A 48 0.11 11.67 -6.48
C LEU A 48 1.46 10.99 -6.71
N VAL A 49 1.44 9.77 -7.20
CA VAL A 49 2.67 9.00 -7.48
C VAL A 49 3.55 9.68 -8.52
N HIS A 50 2.94 10.30 -9.51
CA HIS A 50 3.66 11.01 -10.57
C HIS A 50 3.88 12.50 -10.28
N ALA A 51 3.43 13.00 -9.13
CA ALA A 51 3.63 14.40 -8.75
C ALA A 51 5.12 14.69 -8.54
N ARG A 52 5.56 15.81 -9.10
CA ARG A 52 6.94 16.26 -8.93
C ARG A 52 7.19 16.64 -7.47
N ASN A 53 8.37 16.28 -6.96
CA ASN A 53 8.79 16.55 -5.58
C ASN A 53 7.92 15.90 -4.49
N LEU A 54 7.21 14.83 -4.84
CA LEU A 54 6.45 14.04 -3.86
C LEU A 54 6.94 12.59 -3.91
N PRO A 55 7.96 12.23 -3.13
CA PRO A 55 8.38 10.84 -3.04
C PRO A 55 7.25 9.95 -2.53
N THR A 56 7.07 8.80 -3.15
CA THR A 56 6.07 7.82 -2.74
C THR A 56 6.74 6.59 -2.13
N VAL A 57 6.19 6.15 -1.02
CA VAL A 57 6.48 4.88 -0.37
C VAL A 57 5.24 3.99 -0.51
N PHE A 58 5.45 2.76 -0.91
CA PHE A 58 4.38 1.78 -1.09
C PHE A 58 4.38 0.75 0.03
N THR A 59 3.20 0.39 0.52
CA THR A 59 3.06 -0.79 1.37
C THR A 59 2.32 -1.90 0.63
N ARG A 60 2.63 -3.13 0.98
CA ARG A 60 1.88 -4.30 0.53
C ARG A 60 1.52 -5.15 1.74
N PHE A 61 0.28 -5.58 1.78
CA PHE A 61 -0.18 -6.56 2.75
C PHE A 61 0.10 -7.96 2.19
N ILE A 62 0.88 -8.75 2.92
CA ILE A 62 1.33 -10.07 2.49
C ILE A 62 0.61 -11.13 3.29
N THR A 63 -0.14 -11.97 2.60
CA THR A 63 -0.82 -13.12 3.19
C THR A 63 0.17 -14.27 3.39
N PRO A 64 -0.06 -15.16 4.35
CA PRO A 64 0.78 -16.36 4.52
C PRO A 64 0.59 -17.33 3.36
N SER A 65 1.52 -18.26 3.18
CA SER A 65 1.37 -19.33 2.19
C SER A 65 0.19 -20.24 2.56
N ARG A 66 0.01 -20.50 3.84
CA ARG A 66 -1.09 -21.30 4.39
C ARG A 66 -1.51 -20.74 5.74
N GLU A 67 -2.73 -21.03 6.16
CA GLU A 67 -3.26 -20.59 7.46
C GLU A 67 -2.40 -21.03 8.65
N THR A 68 -1.76 -22.20 8.54
CA THR A 68 -0.90 -22.75 9.60
C THR A 68 0.39 -21.95 9.84
N GLU A 69 0.80 -21.13 8.88
CA GLU A 69 1.98 -20.25 9.02
C GLU A 69 1.65 -18.93 9.72
N ALA A 70 0.36 -18.62 9.87
CA ALA A 70 -0.08 -17.44 10.59
C ALA A 70 0.01 -17.68 12.11
N THR A 71 0.16 -16.59 12.87
CA THR A 71 0.28 -16.66 14.34
C THR A 71 -0.98 -16.19 15.04
N GLY A 72 -1.29 -16.78 16.18
CA GLY A 72 -2.40 -16.38 17.03
C GLY A 72 -3.74 -16.39 16.31
N SER A 73 -4.54 -15.37 16.51
CA SER A 73 -5.87 -15.24 15.89
C SER A 73 -5.83 -15.17 14.37
N TRP A 74 -4.69 -14.82 13.78
CA TRP A 74 -4.53 -14.82 12.33
C TRP A 74 -4.71 -16.21 11.71
N GLN A 75 -4.44 -17.29 12.44
CA GLN A 75 -4.72 -18.65 11.97
C GLN A 75 -6.21 -18.86 11.72
N THR A 76 -7.06 -18.47 12.68
CA THR A 76 -8.52 -18.56 12.53
C THR A 76 -9.00 -17.67 11.39
N TYR A 77 -8.43 -16.48 11.28
CA TYR A 77 -8.74 -15.54 10.20
C TYR A 77 -8.45 -16.17 8.82
N TYR A 78 -7.28 -16.76 8.63
CA TYR A 78 -6.92 -17.39 7.35
C TYR A 78 -7.52 -18.77 7.13
N LYS A 79 -8.06 -19.43 8.14
CA LYS A 79 -8.95 -20.58 7.93
C LYS A 79 -10.24 -20.15 7.24
N PHE A 80 -10.79 -19.03 7.64
CA PHE A 80 -11.97 -18.44 7.01
C PHE A 80 -11.64 -17.89 5.61
N TRP A 81 -10.55 -17.13 5.49
CA TRP A 81 -10.11 -16.50 4.25
C TRP A 81 -9.02 -17.29 3.53
N HIS A 82 -9.13 -18.62 3.48
CA HIS A 82 -8.10 -19.46 2.86
C HIS A 82 -7.85 -19.14 1.38
N GLN A 83 -8.86 -18.60 0.66
CA GLN A 83 -8.74 -18.25 -0.76
C GLN A 83 -7.70 -17.16 -1.03
N VAL A 84 -7.34 -16.36 -0.02
CA VAL A 84 -6.35 -15.28 -0.19
C VAL A 84 -4.93 -15.71 0.21
N THR A 85 -4.74 -16.91 0.71
CA THR A 85 -3.40 -17.44 0.99
C THR A 85 -2.61 -17.60 -0.29
N LYS A 86 -1.28 -17.52 -0.22
CA LYS A 86 -0.43 -17.63 -1.42
C LYS A 86 -0.59 -18.98 -2.11
N ALA A 87 -0.83 -20.04 -1.34
CA ALA A 87 -1.03 -21.38 -1.90
C ALA A 87 -2.27 -21.46 -2.79
N GLU A 88 -3.32 -20.73 -2.48
CA GLU A 88 -4.57 -20.74 -3.27
C GLU A 88 -4.65 -19.59 -4.27
N ALA A 89 -4.30 -18.36 -3.86
CA ALA A 89 -4.44 -17.19 -4.71
C ALA A 89 -3.27 -16.99 -5.67
N GLY A 90 -2.05 -17.41 -5.28
CA GLY A 90 -0.82 -17.13 -5.99
C GLY A 90 -0.17 -15.82 -5.54
N GLU A 91 1.15 -15.75 -5.64
CA GLU A 91 1.92 -14.57 -5.22
C GLU A 91 1.66 -13.35 -6.11
N GLU A 92 1.32 -13.54 -7.36
CA GLU A 92 1.01 -12.48 -8.33
C GLU A 92 -0.17 -11.60 -7.88
N TRP A 93 -1.09 -12.14 -7.09
CA TRP A 93 -2.19 -11.37 -6.52
C TRP A 93 -1.75 -10.34 -5.49
N LEU A 94 -0.58 -10.55 -4.89
CA LEU A 94 -0.01 -9.62 -3.91
C LEU A 94 0.74 -8.46 -4.55
N ALA A 95 0.98 -8.50 -5.86
CA ALA A 95 1.63 -7.42 -6.57
C ALA A 95 0.79 -6.14 -6.53
N LEU A 96 1.46 -5.00 -6.54
CA LEU A 96 0.79 -3.71 -6.72
C LEU A 96 0.08 -3.67 -8.08
N HIS A 97 -0.92 -2.81 -8.19
CA HIS A 97 -1.60 -2.60 -9.47
C HIS A 97 -0.58 -2.28 -10.57
N PRO A 98 -0.72 -2.80 -11.79
CA PRO A 98 0.27 -2.63 -12.87
C PRO A 98 0.69 -1.19 -13.15
N THR A 99 -0.24 -0.23 -13.01
CA THR A 99 0.07 1.19 -13.23
C THR A 99 1.00 1.79 -12.18
N LEU A 100 1.12 1.15 -11.01
CA LEU A 100 1.98 1.60 -9.91
C LEU A 100 3.33 0.86 -9.86
N GLN A 101 3.41 -0.31 -10.49
CA GLN A 101 4.60 -1.16 -10.41
C GLN A 101 5.88 -0.48 -10.92
N LYS A 102 5.76 0.39 -11.92
CA LYS A 102 6.92 1.12 -12.47
C LYS A 102 7.55 2.08 -11.47
N SER A 103 6.76 2.63 -10.57
CA SER A 103 7.20 3.57 -9.54
C SER A 103 7.62 2.86 -8.25
N ALA A 104 7.27 1.60 -8.08
CA ALA A 104 7.57 0.81 -6.90
C ALA A 104 8.88 0.05 -7.13
N LYS A 105 9.84 0.27 -6.24
CA LYS A 105 11.16 -0.38 -6.22
C LYS A 105 11.41 -0.98 -4.85
N SER A 106 12.43 -1.82 -4.73
CA SER A 106 12.75 -2.44 -3.45
C SER A 106 13.02 -1.43 -2.33
N GLU A 107 13.63 -0.30 -2.65
CA GLU A 107 13.97 0.73 -1.67
C GLU A 107 12.77 1.55 -1.17
N ASN A 108 11.65 1.56 -1.91
CA ASN A 108 10.45 2.32 -1.52
C ASN A 108 9.20 1.45 -1.38
N THR A 109 9.35 0.13 -1.30
CA THR A 109 8.25 -0.82 -1.13
C THR A 109 8.46 -1.63 0.13
N PHE A 110 7.46 -1.66 1.02
CA PHE A 110 7.53 -2.31 2.32
C PHE A 110 6.38 -3.29 2.48
N ASP A 111 6.72 -4.53 2.77
CA ASP A 111 5.77 -5.60 3.01
C ASP A 111 5.40 -5.68 4.49
N LYS A 112 4.14 -5.91 4.78
CA LYS A 112 3.62 -6.09 6.13
C LYS A 112 2.67 -7.29 6.18
N THR A 113 2.60 -7.92 7.33
CA THR A 113 1.71 -9.07 7.58
C THR A 113 0.57 -8.73 8.54
N THR A 114 0.53 -7.50 9.04
CA THR A 114 -0.49 -6.96 9.91
C THR A 114 -1.00 -5.63 9.34
N TYR A 115 -2.02 -5.05 9.96
CA TYR A 115 -2.61 -3.79 9.49
C TYR A 115 -1.67 -2.59 9.61
N ASP A 116 -0.77 -2.59 10.60
CA ASP A 116 0.08 -1.44 10.90
C ASP A 116 1.44 -1.56 10.22
N ALA A 117 1.68 -0.71 9.22
CA ALA A 117 2.97 -0.64 8.54
C ALA A 117 4.11 -0.15 9.48
N PHE A 118 3.79 0.68 10.46
CA PHE A 118 4.78 1.18 11.42
C PHE A 118 5.24 0.11 12.42
N ALA A 119 4.57 -1.02 12.51
CA ALA A 119 5.07 -2.17 13.24
C ALA A 119 6.34 -2.75 12.60
N SER A 120 6.56 -2.53 11.31
CA SER A 120 7.80 -2.87 10.62
C SER A 120 8.88 -1.84 10.93
N GLY A 121 10.01 -2.29 11.49
CA GLY A 121 11.15 -1.42 11.81
C GLY A 121 11.76 -0.76 10.56
N SER A 122 11.79 -1.45 9.42
CA SER A 122 12.34 -0.91 8.17
C SER A 122 11.50 0.24 7.61
N PHE A 123 10.18 0.12 7.63
CA PHE A 123 9.28 1.19 7.21
C PHE A 123 9.41 2.41 8.11
N ARG A 124 9.34 2.19 9.42
CA ARG A 124 9.51 3.26 10.42
C ARG A 124 10.83 3.99 10.22
N SER A 125 11.94 3.27 10.14
CA SER A 125 13.27 3.84 9.96
C SER A 125 13.41 4.65 8.67
N SER A 126 12.78 4.20 7.59
CA SER A 126 12.77 4.92 6.32
C SER A 126 12.09 6.28 6.45
N ILE A 127 10.94 6.32 7.11
CA ILE A 127 10.20 7.57 7.34
C ILE A 127 10.96 8.49 8.30
N GLU A 128 11.49 7.97 9.39
CA GLU A 128 12.25 8.76 10.37
C GLU A 128 13.52 9.38 9.77
N ARG A 129 14.22 8.66 8.91
CA ARG A 129 15.41 9.18 8.21
C ARG A 129 15.09 10.29 7.23
N ALA A 130 13.97 10.18 6.55
CA ALA A 130 13.53 11.18 5.58
C ALA A 130 13.07 12.48 6.23
N LYS A 131 12.63 12.43 7.49
CA LYS A 131 12.15 13.58 8.27
C LYS A 131 11.15 14.45 7.50
N PRO A 132 10.07 13.87 6.97
CA PRO A 132 9.10 14.65 6.19
C PRO A 132 8.39 15.67 7.08
N SER A 133 8.05 16.83 6.50
CA SER A 133 7.23 17.84 7.18
C SER A 133 5.77 17.41 7.28
N ALA A 134 5.32 16.57 6.34
CA ALA A 134 3.98 16.02 6.33
C ALA A 134 3.96 14.66 5.63
N LEU A 135 2.99 13.84 6.00
CA LEU A 135 2.71 12.57 5.36
C LEU A 135 1.32 12.64 4.70
N ILE A 136 1.26 12.24 3.44
CA ILE A 136 0.02 12.13 2.69
C ILE A 136 -0.29 10.66 2.53
N PHE A 137 -1.39 10.22 3.11
CA PHE A 137 -1.83 8.82 3.01
C PHE A 137 -2.88 8.66 1.91
N SER A 138 -2.71 7.64 1.11
CA SER A 138 -3.71 7.20 0.14
C SER A 138 -3.79 5.67 0.14
N GLY A 139 -4.81 5.12 -0.46
CA GLY A 139 -4.94 3.68 -0.63
C GLY A 139 -6.16 3.10 0.08
N ILE A 140 -6.06 1.85 0.47
CA ILE A 140 -7.11 1.03 1.07
C ILE A 140 -6.54 0.23 2.25
N GLU A 141 -7.33 -0.17 3.23
CA GLU A 141 -8.70 0.27 3.53
C GLU A 141 -8.62 1.32 4.63
N THR A 142 -9.47 2.31 4.59
CA THR A 142 -9.64 3.25 5.71
C THR A 142 -10.95 2.94 6.40
N ASP A 143 -10.86 2.44 7.60
CA ASP A 143 -12.01 2.23 8.48
C ASP A 143 -12.27 3.49 9.32
#